data_3331cafed104105a950fe56b8b8e201d
#
_entry.id   3331cafed104105a950fe56b8b8e201d
#
_cell.length_a   1.000
_cell.length_b   1.000
_cell.length_c   1.000
_cell.angle_alpha   90.00
_cell.angle_beta   90.00
_cell.angle_gamma   90.00
#
_symmetry.space_group_name_H-M   'P 1'
#
loop_
_entity.id
_entity.type
_entity.pdbx_description
1 polymer ?
#
loop_
_entity_poly.entity_id
_entity_poly.type
_entity_poly.pdbx_seq_one_letter_code
_entity_poly.pdbx_strand_id
1 'polypeptide(L)'
;MYEGASTSVRTNVGRTEEFPITIGVHQGSALSPFLFAIVMDELTREIQNSVPWCMMFADDIVLIDETKVGVQQKLELWRDTLEAQSFSLNRSKNEYMECRFSDNSDREAEMITFDEKVVHGSTLFRYLGSIIPKDGELDGDVPHRIKAG
;
A
#
# COMPACT_ATOMS: atom_id res chain seq x y z
N MET A 1 11.80 -19.74 16.00
CA MET A 1 12.18 -19.68 14.58
C MET A 1 13.58 -19.09 14.37
N TYR A 2 14.05 -18.21 15.24
CA TYR A 2 15.37 -17.57 15.17
C TYR A 2 16.31 -17.92 16.33
N GLU A 3 16.10 -19.06 16.99
CA GLU A 3 16.94 -19.48 18.12
C GLU A 3 18.41 -19.64 17.64
N GLY A 4 19.29 -18.78 18.17
CA GLY A 4 20.69 -18.75 17.78
C GLY A 4 21.01 -18.08 16.43
N ALA A 5 20.05 -17.45 15.74
CA ALA A 5 20.33 -16.74 14.50
C ALA A 5 20.98 -15.38 14.78
N SER A 6 22.09 -15.10 14.08
CA SER A 6 22.74 -13.79 14.09
C SER A 6 22.94 -13.28 12.66
N THR A 7 23.10 -11.98 12.51
CA THR A 7 23.37 -11.33 11.23
C THR A 7 24.35 -10.19 11.39
N SER A 8 24.97 -9.78 10.27
CA SER A 8 25.80 -8.58 10.20
C SER A 8 25.45 -7.79 8.93
N VAL A 9 25.54 -6.48 9.00
CA VAL A 9 25.26 -5.61 7.86
C VAL A 9 26.56 -5.20 7.18
N ARG A 10 26.62 -5.37 5.86
CA ARG A 10 27.73 -4.88 5.05
C ARG A 10 27.40 -3.49 4.53
N THR A 11 28.25 -2.52 4.84
CA THR A 11 28.15 -1.13 4.37
C THR A 11 29.33 -0.78 3.49
N ASN A 12 29.31 0.38 2.87
CA ASN A 12 30.43 0.90 2.08
C ASN A 12 31.69 1.18 2.93
N VAL A 13 31.53 1.29 4.24
CA VAL A 13 32.62 1.59 5.21
C VAL A 13 33.16 0.33 5.89
N GLY A 14 32.44 -0.81 5.80
CA GLY A 14 32.85 -2.06 6.45
C GLY A 14 31.67 -2.96 6.80
N ARG A 15 31.90 -3.92 7.66
CA ARG A 15 30.90 -4.84 8.18
C ARG A 15 30.67 -4.55 9.66
N THR A 16 29.41 -4.54 10.10
CA THR A 16 29.08 -4.44 11.53
C THR A 16 29.49 -5.69 12.28
N GLU A 17 29.58 -5.61 13.60
CA GLU A 17 29.59 -6.79 14.44
C GLU A 17 28.30 -7.60 14.26
N GLU A 18 28.39 -8.90 14.57
CA GLU A 18 27.22 -9.76 14.53
C GLU A 18 26.25 -9.39 15.66
N PHE A 19 24.96 -9.34 15.35
CA PHE A 19 23.90 -9.12 16.33
C PHE A 19 22.80 -10.18 16.16
N PRO A 20 22.13 -10.60 17.26
CA PRO A 20 21.11 -11.62 17.22
C PRO A 20 19.83 -11.11 16.54
N ILE A 21 19.19 -11.98 15.75
CA ILE A 21 17.86 -11.75 15.21
C ILE A 21 16.86 -12.44 16.12
N THR A 22 15.96 -11.66 16.72
CA THR A 22 14.94 -12.19 17.63
C THR A 22 13.52 -12.11 17.07
N ILE A 23 13.25 -11.18 16.15
CA ILE A 23 11.92 -10.86 15.62
C ILE A 23 11.99 -10.66 14.10
N GLY A 24 10.90 -10.95 13.42
CA GLY A 24 10.70 -10.70 11.98
C GLY A 24 10.42 -11.97 11.19
N VAL A 25 10.24 -11.81 9.88
CA VAL A 25 10.09 -12.90 8.92
C VAL A 25 11.33 -13.00 8.03
N HIS A 26 11.72 -14.22 7.71
CA HIS A 26 12.94 -14.44 6.91
C HIS A 26 12.69 -14.04 5.45
N GLN A 27 13.43 -13.06 4.94
CA GLN A 27 13.36 -12.65 3.54
C GLN A 27 13.79 -13.82 2.65
N GLY A 28 12.97 -14.13 1.63
CA GLY A 28 13.19 -15.27 0.73
C GLY A 28 12.64 -16.62 1.21
N SER A 29 12.07 -16.70 2.42
CA SER A 29 11.33 -17.89 2.85
C SER A 29 9.96 -17.95 2.15
N ALA A 30 9.57 -19.14 1.69
CA ALA A 30 8.26 -19.37 1.08
C ALA A 30 7.09 -19.10 2.06
N LEU A 31 7.32 -19.24 3.36
CA LEU A 31 6.30 -19.00 4.40
C LEU A 31 6.17 -17.53 4.79
N SER A 32 7.17 -16.70 4.55
CA SER A 32 7.16 -15.29 5.00
C SER A 32 6.00 -14.48 4.40
N PRO A 33 5.72 -14.53 3.09
CA PRO A 33 4.57 -13.83 2.52
C PRO A 33 3.24 -14.31 3.10
N PHE A 34 3.09 -15.60 3.33
CA PHE A 34 1.89 -16.18 3.92
C PHE A 34 1.67 -15.72 5.37
N LEU A 35 2.73 -15.76 6.18
CA LEU A 35 2.66 -15.27 7.57
C LEU A 35 2.36 -13.77 7.63
N PHE A 36 2.95 -12.98 6.74
CA PHE A 36 2.67 -11.56 6.64
C PHE A 36 1.20 -11.31 6.28
N ALA A 37 0.66 -12.05 5.30
CA ALA A 37 -0.74 -11.94 4.91
C ALA A 37 -1.69 -12.25 6.07
N ILE A 38 -1.43 -13.32 6.86
CA ILE A 38 -2.22 -13.65 8.05
C ILE A 38 -2.18 -12.52 9.08
N VAL A 39 -0.99 -11.96 9.34
CA VAL A 39 -0.84 -10.85 10.30
C VAL A 39 -1.64 -9.65 9.83
N MET A 40 -1.51 -9.26 8.56
CA MET A 40 -2.25 -8.13 8.00
C MET A 40 -3.76 -8.35 8.04
N ASP A 41 -4.22 -9.55 7.69
CA ASP A 41 -5.65 -9.91 7.74
C ASP A 41 -6.21 -9.81 9.16
N GLU A 42 -5.48 -10.31 10.14
CA GLU A 42 -5.89 -10.22 11.55
C GLU A 42 -5.93 -8.78 12.06
N LEU A 43 -4.90 -7.99 11.78
CA LEU A 43 -4.79 -6.61 12.24
C LEU A 43 -5.85 -5.68 11.62
N THR A 44 -6.26 -5.97 10.41
CA THR A 44 -7.19 -5.10 9.66
C THR A 44 -8.60 -5.67 9.57
N ARG A 45 -8.87 -6.82 10.16
CA ARG A 45 -10.15 -7.54 10.08
C ARG A 45 -11.37 -6.67 10.32
N GLU A 46 -11.31 -5.81 11.33
CA GLU A 46 -12.45 -4.96 11.71
C GLU A 46 -12.66 -3.74 10.82
N ILE A 47 -11.64 -3.35 10.07
CA ILE A 47 -11.67 -2.16 9.20
C ILE A 47 -11.71 -2.51 7.71
N GLN A 48 -11.54 -3.79 7.37
CA GLN A 48 -11.65 -4.26 5.99
C GLN A 48 -13.09 -4.10 5.48
N ASN A 49 -13.20 -3.58 4.26
CA ASN A 49 -14.45 -3.58 3.51
C ASN A 49 -14.41 -4.68 2.43
N SER A 50 -15.58 -5.06 1.94
CA SER A 50 -15.67 -5.99 0.81
C SER A 50 -15.02 -5.40 -0.44
N VAL A 51 -14.50 -6.27 -1.31
CA VAL A 51 -14.03 -5.88 -2.65
C VAL A 51 -15.18 -5.25 -3.45
N PRO A 52 -14.97 -4.16 -4.19
CA PRO A 52 -13.69 -3.51 -4.49
C PRO A 52 -13.28 -2.40 -3.50
N TRP A 53 -14.03 -2.15 -2.44
CA TRP A 53 -13.87 -0.99 -1.55
C TRP A 53 -12.57 -1.00 -0.75
N CYS A 54 -11.99 -2.19 -0.55
CA CYS A 54 -10.64 -2.37 -0.03
C CYS A 54 -10.00 -3.56 -0.75
N MET A 55 -8.79 -3.37 -1.28
CA MET A 55 -7.97 -4.44 -1.83
C MET A 55 -6.60 -4.39 -1.19
N MET A 56 -6.10 -5.55 -0.80
CA MET A 56 -4.81 -5.67 -0.13
C MET A 56 -3.98 -6.78 -0.79
N PHE A 57 -2.74 -6.47 -1.09
CA PHE A 57 -1.77 -7.44 -1.59
C PHE A 57 -0.39 -7.15 -1.01
N ALA A 58 0.07 -8.04 -0.15
CA ALA A 58 1.28 -7.85 0.65
C ALA A 58 1.22 -6.51 1.41
N ASP A 59 2.12 -5.58 1.13
CA ASP A 59 2.21 -4.25 1.71
C ASP A 59 1.43 -3.16 0.93
N ASP A 60 0.89 -3.50 -0.24
CA ASP A 60 0.09 -2.58 -1.04
C ASP A 60 -1.39 -2.61 -0.61
N ILE A 61 -1.92 -1.47 -0.22
CA ILE A 61 -3.31 -1.28 0.21
C ILE A 61 -3.99 -0.29 -0.71
N VAL A 62 -5.14 -0.67 -1.27
CA VAL A 62 -5.98 0.19 -2.10
C VAL A 62 -7.30 0.44 -1.38
N LEU A 63 -7.60 1.69 -1.13
CA LEU A 63 -8.84 2.13 -0.51
C LEU A 63 -9.69 2.86 -1.55
N ILE A 64 -10.94 2.44 -1.70
CA ILE A 64 -11.87 2.99 -2.69
C ILE A 64 -13.11 3.51 -1.97
N ASP A 65 -13.61 4.65 -2.43
CA ASP A 65 -14.88 5.21 -1.99
C ASP A 65 -15.51 6.05 -3.10
N GLU A 66 -16.80 6.29 -3.03
CA GLU A 66 -17.53 7.14 -3.97
C GLU A 66 -17.26 8.63 -3.74
N THR A 67 -16.72 8.98 -2.57
CA THR A 67 -16.47 10.36 -2.16
C THR A 67 -15.04 10.57 -1.65
N LYS A 68 -14.50 11.75 -1.86
CA LYS A 68 -13.19 12.12 -1.31
C LYS A 68 -13.17 12.07 0.21
N VAL A 69 -14.24 12.52 0.85
CA VAL A 69 -14.40 12.47 2.32
C VAL A 69 -14.34 11.03 2.80
N GLY A 70 -15.03 10.10 2.12
CA GLY A 70 -15.01 8.69 2.46
C GLY A 70 -13.61 8.08 2.32
N VAL A 71 -12.88 8.40 1.24
CA VAL A 71 -11.47 7.98 1.09
C VAL A 71 -10.61 8.53 2.22
N GLN A 72 -10.76 9.83 2.57
CA GLN A 72 -10.00 10.45 3.64
C GLN A 72 -10.24 9.75 4.99
N GLN A 73 -11.50 9.48 5.32
CA GLN A 73 -11.88 8.78 6.56
C GLN A 73 -11.32 7.35 6.62
N LYS A 74 -11.39 6.62 5.51
CA LYS A 74 -10.79 5.27 5.41
C LYS A 74 -9.27 5.35 5.59
N LEU A 75 -8.61 6.29 4.94
CA LEU A 75 -7.15 6.46 5.05
C LEU A 75 -6.71 6.73 6.49
N GLU A 76 -7.41 7.59 7.21
CA GLU A 76 -7.13 7.89 8.62
C GLU A 76 -7.37 6.67 9.51
N LEU A 77 -8.49 5.97 9.33
CA LEU A 77 -8.80 4.76 10.08
C LEU A 77 -7.73 3.66 9.88
N TRP A 78 -7.31 3.45 8.63
CA TRP A 78 -6.27 2.47 8.31
C TRP A 78 -4.91 2.87 8.88
N ARG A 79 -4.56 4.16 8.78
CA ARG A 79 -3.35 4.69 9.41
C ARG A 79 -3.33 4.42 10.90
N ASP A 80 -4.37 4.87 11.60
CA ASP A 80 -4.44 4.77 13.06
C ASP A 80 -4.39 3.30 13.52
N THR A 81 -5.07 2.41 12.82
CA THR A 81 -5.07 0.98 13.13
C THR A 81 -3.68 0.36 12.94
N LEU A 82 -2.99 0.64 11.84
CA LEU A 82 -1.68 0.05 11.55
C LEU A 82 -0.58 0.68 12.41
N GLU A 83 -0.60 2.00 12.63
CA GLU A 83 0.39 2.67 13.49
C GLU A 83 0.25 2.27 14.96
N ALA A 84 -0.96 1.99 15.45
CA ALA A 84 -1.17 1.44 16.79
C ALA A 84 -0.49 0.08 16.97
N GLN A 85 -0.26 -0.66 15.90
CA GLN A 85 0.46 -1.95 15.88
C GLN A 85 1.94 -1.80 15.49
N SER A 86 2.47 -0.57 15.53
CA SER A 86 3.87 -0.25 15.19
C SER A 86 4.25 -0.46 13.71
N PHE A 87 3.29 -0.52 12.82
CA PHE A 87 3.54 -0.43 11.39
C PHE A 87 3.78 1.04 11.00
N SER A 88 4.65 1.27 10.05
CA SER A 88 4.90 2.61 9.52
C SER A 88 4.48 2.68 8.06
N LEU A 89 3.53 3.56 7.74
CA LEU A 89 3.10 3.78 6.38
C LEU A 89 4.08 4.69 5.64
N ASN A 90 4.36 4.35 4.38
CA ASN A 90 5.26 5.14 3.57
C ASN A 90 4.54 6.37 3.00
N ARG A 91 4.83 7.53 3.56
CA ARG A 91 4.18 8.82 3.21
C ARG A 91 4.51 9.34 1.82
N SER A 92 5.61 8.89 1.22
CA SER A 92 6.05 9.38 -0.10
C SER A 92 5.55 8.54 -1.28
N LYS A 93 5.00 7.34 -1.01
CA LYS A 93 4.50 6.43 -2.04
C LYS A 93 2.98 6.45 -2.18
N ASN A 94 2.29 7.20 -1.33
CA ASN A 94 0.83 7.30 -1.42
C ASN A 94 0.44 8.13 -2.62
N GLU A 95 -0.49 7.61 -3.41
CA GLU A 95 -1.07 8.26 -4.57
C GLU A 95 -2.59 8.26 -4.45
N TYR A 96 -3.23 9.30 -4.95
CA TYR A 96 -4.69 9.42 -5.03
C TYR A 96 -5.11 9.52 -6.48
N MET A 97 -6.12 8.76 -6.88
CA MET A 97 -6.71 8.85 -8.21
C MET A 97 -8.22 9.04 -8.12
N GLU A 98 -8.73 10.00 -8.86
CA GLU A 98 -10.16 10.22 -9.01
C GLU A 98 -10.60 9.79 -10.41
N CYS A 99 -11.46 8.74 -10.48
CA CYS A 99 -12.10 8.31 -11.70
C CYS A 99 -13.41 9.06 -11.88
N ARG A 100 -13.59 9.77 -12.99
CA ARG A 100 -14.82 10.50 -13.32
C ARG A 100 -15.50 9.85 -14.50
N PHE A 101 -16.70 9.33 -14.26
CA PHE A 101 -17.52 8.66 -15.28
C PHE A 101 -18.63 9.56 -15.82
N SER A 102 -18.76 10.81 -15.34
CA SER A 102 -19.71 11.80 -15.82
C SER A 102 -19.19 13.23 -15.66
N ASP A 103 -19.54 14.11 -16.62
CA ASP A 103 -19.06 15.49 -16.70
C ASP A 103 -19.71 16.48 -15.70
N ASN A 104 -20.60 16.01 -14.83
CA ASN A 104 -21.39 16.86 -13.94
C ASN A 104 -20.80 16.90 -12.53
N SER A 105 -19.72 17.64 -12.29
CA SER A 105 -19.47 18.09 -10.92
C SER A 105 -18.52 19.26 -10.84
N ASP A 106 -19.07 20.45 -10.70
CA ASP A 106 -18.47 21.54 -9.96
C ASP A 106 -18.41 21.13 -8.47
N ARG A 107 -17.47 20.30 -8.09
CA ARG A 107 -17.17 20.03 -6.68
C ARG A 107 -15.80 20.59 -6.37
N GLU A 108 -15.79 21.44 -5.34
CA GLU A 108 -14.61 22.07 -4.77
C GLU A 108 -13.46 21.05 -4.65
N ALA A 109 -12.27 21.56 -4.88
CA ALA A 109 -11.02 20.79 -4.86
C ALA A 109 -10.64 20.43 -3.42
N GLU A 110 -11.46 19.58 -2.76
CA GLU A 110 -11.02 18.93 -1.53
C GLU A 110 -9.78 18.09 -1.84
N MET A 111 -8.70 18.39 -1.15
CA MET A 111 -7.44 17.66 -1.29
C MET A 111 -7.40 16.52 -0.29
N ILE A 112 -7.02 15.33 -0.74
CA ILE A 112 -6.71 14.23 0.17
C ILE A 112 -5.41 14.55 0.88
N THR A 113 -5.41 14.40 2.20
CA THR A 113 -4.23 14.65 3.03
C THR A 113 -3.82 13.39 3.79
N PHE A 114 -2.53 13.24 4.02
CA PHE A 114 -1.96 12.21 4.85
C PHE A 114 -0.92 12.86 5.78
N ASP A 115 -1.15 12.83 7.09
CA ASP A 115 -0.35 13.56 8.07
C ASP A 115 -0.15 15.04 7.69
N GLU A 116 -1.24 15.75 7.47
CA GLU A 116 -1.27 17.17 7.11
C GLU A 116 -0.60 17.50 5.75
N LYS A 117 -0.07 16.52 5.04
CA LYS A 117 0.52 16.70 3.71
C LYS A 117 -0.46 16.28 2.63
N VAL A 118 -0.53 17.07 1.57
CA VAL A 118 -1.37 16.75 0.41
C VAL A 118 -0.83 15.50 -0.28
N VAL A 119 -1.71 14.52 -0.50
CA VAL A 119 -1.42 13.34 -1.32
C VAL A 119 -1.47 13.74 -2.79
N HIS A 120 -0.45 13.39 -3.55
CA HIS A 120 -0.38 13.73 -4.96
C HIS A 120 -1.46 13.01 -5.76
N GLY A 121 -2.18 13.78 -6.58
CA GLY A 121 -3.12 13.23 -7.55
C GLY A 121 -2.37 12.54 -8.68
N SER A 122 -2.78 11.31 -9.01
CA SER A 122 -2.27 10.56 -10.15
C SER A 122 -3.34 10.43 -11.23
N THR A 123 -2.94 10.41 -12.49
CA THR A 123 -3.82 10.10 -13.63
C THR A 123 -3.75 8.63 -14.02
N LEU A 124 -2.80 7.90 -13.46
CA LEU A 124 -2.56 6.49 -13.72
C LEU A 124 -2.39 5.76 -12.39
N PHE A 125 -3.09 4.68 -12.20
CA PHE A 125 -2.96 3.83 -11.03
C PHE A 125 -2.25 2.52 -11.40
N ARG A 126 -1.16 2.22 -10.69
CA ARG A 126 -0.39 0.98 -10.91
C ARG A 126 -0.68 0.02 -9.78
N TYR A 127 -1.24 -1.14 -10.12
CA TYR A 127 -1.52 -2.19 -9.14
C TYR A 127 -1.21 -3.56 -9.73
N LEU A 128 -0.31 -4.31 -9.07
CA LEU A 128 0.11 -5.66 -9.47
C LEU A 128 0.55 -5.78 -10.94
N GLY A 129 1.26 -4.77 -11.43
CA GLY A 129 1.72 -4.73 -12.82
C GLY A 129 0.70 -4.26 -13.85
N SER A 130 -0.55 -4.00 -13.44
CA SER A 130 -1.56 -3.35 -14.28
C SER A 130 -1.50 -1.85 -14.15
N ILE A 131 -1.84 -1.15 -15.23
CA ILE A 131 -2.00 0.30 -15.26
C ILE A 131 -3.48 0.59 -15.52
N ILE A 132 -4.10 1.28 -14.58
CA ILE A 132 -5.50 1.72 -14.66
C ILE A 132 -5.48 3.23 -14.83
N PRO A 133 -5.88 3.78 -15.99
CA PRO A 133 -6.01 5.21 -16.17
C PRO A 133 -7.33 5.73 -15.56
N LYS A 134 -7.36 7.02 -15.22
CA LYS A 134 -8.51 7.66 -14.56
C LYS A 134 -9.80 7.68 -15.40
N ASP A 135 -9.68 7.57 -16.73
CA ASP A 135 -10.79 7.48 -17.69
C ASP A 135 -11.35 6.07 -17.84
N GLY A 136 -10.67 5.07 -17.26
CA GLY A 136 -11.06 3.67 -17.32
C GLY A 136 -10.77 2.98 -18.66
N GLU A 137 -10.08 3.64 -19.59
CA GLU A 137 -9.70 3.04 -20.86
C GLU A 137 -8.51 2.08 -20.67
N LEU A 138 -8.70 0.80 -20.96
CA LEU A 138 -7.69 -0.25 -20.75
C LEU A 138 -6.72 -0.42 -21.92
N ASP A 139 -6.85 0.37 -22.98
CA ASP A 139 -6.05 0.23 -24.20
C ASP A 139 -4.54 0.39 -23.98
N GLY A 140 -4.14 1.09 -22.92
CA GLY A 140 -2.73 1.28 -22.55
C GLY A 140 -2.12 0.11 -21.75
N ASP A 141 -2.91 -0.72 -21.08
CA ASP A 141 -2.42 -1.80 -20.21
C ASP A 141 -1.84 -2.98 -21.01
N VAL A 142 -2.48 -3.33 -22.12
CA VAL A 142 -2.08 -4.47 -22.98
C VAL A 142 -0.67 -4.29 -23.56
N PRO A 143 -0.30 -3.15 -24.17
CA PRO A 143 1.06 -2.91 -24.65
C PRO A 143 2.09 -2.85 -23.53
N HIS A 144 1.71 -2.37 -22.33
CA HIS A 144 2.59 -2.32 -21.18
C HIS A 144 2.96 -3.71 -20.69
N ARG A 145 1.98 -4.62 -20.57
CA ARG A 145 2.21 -6.02 -20.16
C ARG A 145 3.05 -6.80 -21.15
N ILE A 146 2.86 -6.58 -22.45
CA ILE A 146 3.65 -7.23 -23.51
C ILE A 146 5.13 -6.81 -23.43
N LYS A 147 5.43 -5.56 -23.04
CA LYS A 147 6.81 -5.09 -22.89
C LYS A 147 7.50 -5.54 -21.59
N ALA A 148 6.72 -5.89 -20.57
CA ALA A 148 7.22 -6.27 -19.25
C ALA A 148 7.51 -7.79 -19.13
N GLY A 149 7.03 -8.63 -20.06
CA GLY A 149 7.29 -10.07 -20.16
C GLY A 149 8.36 -10.37 -21.19
#